data_f8e618c56cc634d332c7b4a25d3dc96b
#
_entry.id   f8e618c56cc634d332c7b4a25d3dc96b
#
_cell.length_a   1.000
_cell.length_b   1.000
_cell.length_c   1.000
_cell.angle_alpha   90.00
_cell.angle_beta   90.00
_cell.angle_gamma   90.00
#
_symmetry.space_group_name_H-M   'P 1'
#
loop_
_entity.id
_entity.type
_entity.pdbx_description
1 polymer ?
#
loop_
_entity_poly.entity_id
_entity_poly.type
_entity_poly.pdbx_seq_one_letter_code
_entity_poly.pdbx_strand_id
1 'polypeptide(L)'
;GLEDVNQGEISIGGERVEHLPPAKRGIAMVFQSYALYPHMTVFENMSFGLRLAKAKKDFIQQRVQEAAEVLQITELLQRKPKELSGGQRQRVAIGRAIVREPKVFLFDEPLSNLDAKLRVQMRIELTKLHQKLNATMIYVTHDQVEAMTMADKIVVLRDGYVEQIGRPLDLYHNPSN
;
A
#
# COMPACT_ATOMS: atom_id res chain seq x y z
N GLY A 1 5.07 -13.97 -4.71
CA GLY A 1 6.13 -14.29 -3.79
C GLY A 1 5.71 -15.05 -2.55
N LEU A 2 4.45 -15.09 -2.16
CA LEU A 2 3.94 -16.03 -1.13
C LEU A 2 3.52 -17.34 -1.78
N GLU A 3 3.13 -17.28 -3.04
CA GLU A 3 2.80 -18.43 -3.89
C GLU A 3 3.77 -18.51 -5.06
N ASP A 4 4.02 -19.72 -5.55
CA ASP A 4 4.85 -19.96 -6.71
C ASP A 4 4.08 -19.68 -8.01
N VAL A 5 4.78 -19.20 -9.01
CA VAL A 5 4.22 -18.94 -10.34
C VAL A 5 4.40 -20.17 -11.19
N ASN A 6 3.29 -20.78 -11.62
CA ASN A 6 3.34 -22.02 -12.42
C ASN A 6 3.79 -21.74 -13.86
N GLN A 7 3.38 -20.59 -14.43
CA GLN A 7 3.72 -20.17 -15.79
C GLN A 7 3.77 -18.65 -15.89
N GLY A 8 4.56 -18.13 -16.83
CA GLY A 8 4.71 -16.70 -17.06
C GLY A 8 5.88 -16.09 -16.30
N GLU A 9 6.01 -14.79 -16.41
CA GLU A 9 7.11 -14.01 -15.87
C GLU A 9 6.58 -12.81 -15.09
N ILE A 10 7.26 -12.47 -13.99
CA ILE A 10 6.99 -11.24 -13.23
C ILE A 10 8.24 -10.37 -13.30
N SER A 11 8.09 -9.17 -13.84
CA SER A 11 9.18 -8.19 -13.91
C SER A 11 8.82 -6.92 -13.13
N ILE A 12 9.78 -6.41 -12.36
CA ILE A 12 9.68 -5.14 -11.63
C ILE A 12 10.89 -4.28 -12.00
N GLY A 13 10.64 -3.11 -12.60
CA GLY A 13 11.72 -2.22 -13.06
C GLY A 13 12.64 -2.88 -14.09
N GLY A 14 12.10 -3.74 -14.96
CA GLY A 14 12.86 -4.47 -15.98
C GLY A 14 13.61 -5.72 -15.50
N GLU A 15 13.58 -6.02 -14.20
CA GLU A 15 14.20 -7.21 -13.61
C GLU A 15 13.17 -8.31 -13.35
N ARG A 16 13.48 -9.54 -13.73
CA ARG A 16 12.63 -10.71 -13.41
C ARG A 16 12.75 -11.05 -11.93
N VAL A 17 11.60 -11.20 -11.26
CA VAL A 17 11.54 -11.34 -9.80
C VAL A 17 10.75 -12.54 -9.31
N GLU A 18 10.17 -13.36 -10.18
CA GLU A 18 9.35 -14.52 -9.78
C GLU A 18 10.14 -15.53 -8.94
N HIS A 19 11.45 -15.67 -9.18
CA HIS A 19 12.35 -16.55 -8.43
C HIS A 19 12.88 -15.94 -7.12
N LEU A 20 12.64 -14.63 -6.89
CA LEU A 20 13.13 -13.94 -5.70
C LEU A 20 12.14 -14.09 -4.54
N PRO A 21 12.61 -14.25 -3.29
CA PRO A 21 11.74 -14.17 -2.13
C PRO A 21 11.14 -12.74 -2.00
N PRO A 22 9.95 -12.59 -1.37
CA PRO A 22 9.23 -11.31 -1.28
C PRO A 22 10.09 -10.14 -0.81
N ALA A 23 10.95 -10.37 0.18
CA ALA A 23 11.80 -9.33 0.76
C ALA A 23 12.83 -8.74 -0.22
N LYS A 24 13.16 -9.45 -1.31
CA LYS A 24 14.14 -9.02 -2.31
C LYS A 24 13.50 -8.44 -3.58
N ARG A 25 12.18 -8.43 -3.69
CA ARG A 25 11.45 -7.92 -4.89
C ARG A 25 11.31 -6.41 -4.94
N GLY A 26 11.74 -5.68 -3.92
CA GLY A 26 11.58 -4.22 -3.87
C GLY A 26 10.11 -3.78 -3.75
N ILE A 27 9.29 -4.58 -3.10
CA ILE A 27 7.87 -4.32 -2.88
C ILE A 27 7.57 -4.01 -1.41
N ALA A 28 6.50 -3.27 -1.15
CA ALA A 28 5.91 -3.13 0.17
C ALA A 28 4.41 -3.39 0.10
N MET A 29 3.87 -4.04 1.13
CA MET A 29 2.45 -4.42 1.19
C MET A 29 1.78 -3.79 2.39
N VAL A 30 0.58 -3.24 2.16
CA VAL A 30 -0.35 -2.76 3.17
C VAL A 30 -1.53 -3.73 3.19
N PHE A 31 -1.69 -4.41 4.32
CA PHE A 31 -2.73 -5.43 4.51
C PHE A 31 -4.05 -4.82 4.98
N GLN A 32 -5.14 -5.48 4.71
CA GLN A 32 -6.50 -5.14 5.17
C GLN A 32 -6.57 -4.92 6.69
N SER A 33 -5.87 -5.74 7.49
CA SER A 33 -5.81 -5.62 8.95
C SER A 33 -4.78 -4.63 9.46
N TYR A 34 -4.12 -3.87 8.56
CA TYR A 34 -2.98 -2.97 8.83
C TYR A 34 -1.72 -3.69 9.33
N ALA A 35 -1.85 -4.86 9.96
CA ALA A 35 -0.76 -5.70 10.49
C ALA A 35 0.27 -4.90 11.33
N LEU A 36 -0.19 -3.96 12.16
CA LEU A 36 0.67 -3.19 13.06
C LEU A 36 1.07 -4.04 14.26
N TYR A 37 2.31 -3.85 14.71
CA TYR A 37 2.82 -4.47 15.94
C TYR A 37 2.24 -3.72 17.15
N PRO A 38 1.35 -4.34 17.97
CA PRO A 38 0.57 -3.62 18.98
C PRO A 38 1.40 -3.13 20.18
N HIS A 39 2.55 -3.74 20.43
CA HIS A 39 3.48 -3.40 21.51
C HIS A 39 4.45 -2.28 21.14
N MET A 40 4.60 -1.99 19.85
CA MET A 40 5.48 -0.96 19.30
C MET A 40 4.77 0.38 19.15
N THR A 41 5.52 1.48 19.32
CA THR A 41 5.05 2.82 18.96
C THR A 41 4.86 2.97 17.44
N VAL A 42 4.26 4.08 16.99
CA VAL A 42 4.17 4.44 15.57
C VAL A 42 5.56 4.52 14.95
N PHE A 43 6.50 5.23 15.60
CA PHE A 43 7.89 5.32 15.15
C PHE A 43 8.54 3.93 14.99
N GLU A 44 8.37 3.06 15.99
CA GLU A 44 8.94 1.71 15.95
C GLU A 44 8.31 0.84 14.85
N ASN A 45 6.99 0.94 14.64
CA ASN A 45 6.29 0.27 13.54
C ASN A 45 6.84 0.71 12.18
N MET A 46 6.95 2.03 11.95
CA MET A 46 7.45 2.58 10.69
C MET A 46 8.92 2.22 10.46
N SER A 47 9.74 2.32 11.49
CA SER A 47 11.19 2.06 11.40
C SER A 47 11.58 0.58 11.35
N PHE A 48 10.66 -0.35 11.61
CA PHE A 48 10.97 -1.76 11.81
C PHE A 48 11.79 -2.37 10.67
N GLY A 49 11.35 -2.18 9.42
CA GLY A 49 12.04 -2.71 8.25
C GLY A 49 13.45 -2.15 8.06
N LEU A 50 13.65 -0.85 8.32
CA LEU A 50 14.96 -0.21 8.24
C LEU A 50 15.90 -0.68 9.37
N ARG A 51 15.35 -0.90 10.56
CA ARG A 51 16.12 -1.46 11.70
C ARG A 51 16.56 -2.89 11.40
N LEU A 52 15.70 -3.71 10.82
CA LEU A 52 16.04 -5.09 10.40
C LEU A 52 17.14 -5.09 9.33
N ALA A 53 17.11 -4.12 8.42
CA ALA A 53 18.16 -3.89 7.42
C ALA A 53 19.44 -3.26 8.00
N LYS A 54 19.52 -3.05 9.32
CA LYS A 54 20.68 -2.45 10.03
C LYS A 54 21.05 -1.05 9.51
N ALA A 55 20.07 -0.26 9.06
CA ALA A 55 20.30 1.11 8.62
C ALA A 55 20.80 1.99 9.78
N LYS A 56 21.54 3.07 9.46
CA LYS A 56 22.04 4.02 10.46
C LYS A 56 20.90 4.74 11.18
N LYS A 57 21.06 5.04 12.47
CA LYS A 57 20.01 5.68 13.30
C LYS A 57 19.53 7.01 12.72
N ASP A 58 20.45 7.87 12.29
CA ASP A 58 20.10 9.17 11.73
C ASP A 58 19.28 9.05 10.45
N PHE A 59 19.64 8.10 9.57
CA PHE A 59 18.89 7.78 8.37
C PHE A 59 17.47 7.28 8.71
N ILE A 60 17.33 6.38 9.69
CA ILE A 60 16.03 5.89 10.14
C ILE A 60 15.17 7.06 10.64
N GLN A 61 15.73 7.93 11.49
CA GLN A 61 15.00 9.05 12.05
C GLN A 61 14.52 10.01 10.96
N GLN A 62 15.40 10.37 10.03
CA GLN A 62 15.07 11.21 8.89
C GLN A 62 13.94 10.60 8.05
N ARG A 63 14.06 9.33 7.64
CA ARG A 63 13.07 8.64 6.79
C ARG A 63 11.69 8.52 7.45
N VAL A 64 11.67 8.21 8.76
CA VAL A 64 10.41 8.14 9.51
C VAL A 64 9.78 9.52 9.64
N GLN A 65 10.59 10.55 9.90
CA GLN A 65 10.10 11.93 10.01
C GLN A 65 9.49 12.41 8.69
N GLU A 66 10.19 12.25 7.57
CA GLU A 66 9.70 12.61 6.22
C GLU A 66 8.39 11.89 5.88
N ALA A 67 8.30 10.58 6.15
CA ALA A 67 7.08 9.82 5.91
C ALA A 67 5.93 10.25 6.83
N ALA A 68 6.21 10.57 8.09
CA ALA A 68 5.22 11.04 9.04
C ALA A 68 4.65 12.41 8.66
N GLU A 69 5.47 13.31 8.12
CA GLU A 69 5.05 14.62 7.60
C GLU A 69 4.15 14.47 6.38
N VAL A 70 4.55 13.60 5.43
CA VAL A 70 3.74 13.29 4.23
C VAL A 70 2.34 12.81 4.61
N LEU A 71 2.25 12.00 5.68
CA LEU A 71 1.01 11.36 6.16
C LEU A 71 0.30 12.16 7.25
N GLN A 72 0.86 13.30 7.69
CA GLN A 72 0.30 14.13 8.76
C GLN A 72 0.07 13.35 10.07
N ILE A 73 1.07 12.59 10.51
CA ILE A 73 1.04 11.78 11.74
C ILE A 73 2.26 12.02 12.64
N THR A 74 2.97 13.12 12.47
CA THR A 74 4.20 13.44 13.22
C THR A 74 3.93 13.47 14.72
N GLU A 75 2.81 14.03 15.15
CA GLU A 75 2.41 14.11 16.56
C GLU A 75 2.00 12.75 17.15
N LEU A 76 1.85 11.72 16.31
CA LEU A 76 1.45 10.39 16.73
C LEU A 76 2.65 9.42 16.90
N LEU A 77 3.87 9.83 16.56
CA LEU A 77 5.05 8.95 16.49
C LEU A 77 5.34 8.17 17.78
N GLN A 78 5.00 8.75 18.94
CA GLN A 78 5.22 8.11 20.25
C GLN A 78 4.02 7.29 20.74
N ARG A 79 2.87 7.34 20.04
CA ARG A 79 1.68 6.58 20.42
C ARG A 79 1.78 5.12 19.99
N LYS A 80 0.99 4.25 20.65
CA LYS A 80 0.82 2.86 20.26
C LYS A 80 -0.46 2.66 19.45
N PRO A 81 -0.58 1.58 18.66
CA PRO A 81 -1.75 1.32 17.79
C PRO A 81 -3.10 1.37 18.51
N LYS A 82 -3.16 0.97 19.80
CA LYS A 82 -4.39 1.03 20.60
C LYS A 82 -4.90 2.45 20.88
N GLU A 83 -4.05 3.45 20.74
CA GLU A 83 -4.33 4.88 20.99
C GLU A 83 -4.71 5.62 19.71
N LEU A 84 -4.87 4.90 18.60
CA LEU A 84 -5.10 5.46 17.27
C LEU A 84 -6.49 5.12 16.76
N SER A 85 -7.09 6.06 15.99
CA SER A 85 -8.28 5.77 15.18
C SER A 85 -7.99 4.80 14.04
N GLY A 86 -9.02 4.26 13.37
CA GLY A 86 -8.87 3.39 12.19
C GLY A 86 -8.04 4.04 11.08
N GLY A 87 -8.37 5.28 10.70
CA GLY A 87 -7.62 6.01 9.68
C GLY A 87 -6.17 6.34 10.09
N GLN A 88 -5.93 6.64 11.36
CA GLN A 88 -4.57 6.83 11.88
C GLN A 88 -3.76 5.53 11.80
N ARG A 89 -4.34 4.39 12.18
CA ARG A 89 -3.68 3.07 12.02
C ARG A 89 -3.34 2.78 10.57
N GLN A 90 -4.25 3.10 9.66
CA GLN A 90 -4.00 2.94 8.22
C GLN A 90 -2.83 3.81 7.74
N ARG A 91 -2.79 5.10 8.10
CA ARG A 91 -1.67 5.98 7.76
C ARG A 91 -0.33 5.44 8.29
N VAL A 92 -0.31 4.87 9.49
CA VAL A 92 0.88 4.22 10.05
C VAL A 92 1.30 3.00 9.23
N ALA A 93 0.36 2.16 8.78
CA ALA A 93 0.65 1.01 7.91
C ALA A 93 1.21 1.45 6.55
N ILE A 94 0.68 2.52 5.97
CA ILE A 94 1.21 3.14 4.75
C ILE A 94 2.60 3.71 5.01
N GLY A 95 2.81 4.41 6.13
CA GLY A 95 4.12 4.96 6.53
C GLY A 95 5.19 3.89 6.64
N ARG A 96 4.86 2.74 7.22
CA ARG A 96 5.75 1.56 7.27
C ARG A 96 6.17 1.07 5.87
N ALA A 97 5.31 1.24 4.88
CA ALA A 97 5.62 0.91 3.49
C ALA A 97 6.50 2.00 2.82
N ILE A 98 6.14 3.28 3.02
CA ILE A 98 6.84 4.43 2.39
C ILE A 98 8.30 4.52 2.81
N VAL A 99 8.61 4.35 4.08
CA VAL A 99 10.00 4.50 4.60
C VAL A 99 11.01 3.58 3.89
N ARG A 100 10.54 2.53 3.24
CA ARG A 100 11.37 1.56 2.51
C ARG A 100 11.63 1.94 1.05
N GLU A 101 10.98 2.97 0.53
CA GLU A 101 11.04 3.40 -0.88
C GLU A 101 10.90 2.22 -1.86
N PRO A 102 9.80 1.48 -1.81
CA PRO A 102 9.63 0.32 -2.68
C PRO A 102 9.41 0.76 -4.14
N LYS A 103 9.81 -0.09 -5.09
CA LYS A 103 9.50 0.09 -6.51
C LYS A 103 8.00 -0.05 -6.80
N VAL A 104 7.31 -0.89 -6.01
CA VAL A 104 5.86 -1.15 -6.15
C VAL A 104 5.21 -1.24 -4.78
N PHE A 105 4.08 -0.55 -4.60
CA PHE A 105 3.19 -0.70 -3.46
C PHE A 105 2.07 -1.68 -3.78
N LEU A 106 1.78 -2.58 -2.84
CA LEU A 106 0.65 -3.51 -2.90
C LEU A 106 -0.33 -3.14 -1.79
N PHE A 107 -1.58 -2.85 -2.14
CA PHE A 107 -2.65 -2.58 -1.21
C PHE A 107 -3.71 -3.68 -1.30
N ASP A 108 -3.93 -4.40 -0.21
CA ASP A 108 -4.90 -5.48 -0.11
C ASP A 108 -6.11 -5.00 0.69
N GLU A 109 -7.15 -4.56 0.00
CA GLU A 109 -8.39 -3.99 0.54
C GLU A 109 -8.17 -2.98 1.70
N PRO A 110 -7.32 -1.96 1.54
CA PRO A 110 -6.84 -1.16 2.67
C PRO A 110 -7.93 -0.31 3.32
N LEU A 111 -9.07 -0.07 2.64
CA LEU A 111 -10.16 0.78 3.14
C LEU A 111 -11.38 0.00 3.64
N SER A 112 -11.40 -1.33 3.52
CA SER A 112 -12.58 -2.16 3.82
C SER A 112 -13.02 -2.07 5.29
N ASN A 113 -12.09 -1.88 6.23
CA ASN A 113 -12.36 -1.80 7.67
C ASN A 113 -12.69 -0.39 8.18
N LEU A 114 -12.95 0.57 7.28
CA LEU A 114 -13.28 1.95 7.63
C LEU A 114 -14.78 2.22 7.45
N ASP A 115 -15.32 3.12 8.26
CA ASP A 115 -16.67 3.65 8.05
C ASP A 115 -16.74 4.47 6.75
N ALA A 116 -17.96 4.68 6.23
CA ALA A 116 -18.18 5.31 4.94
C ALA A 116 -17.57 6.71 4.81
N LYS A 117 -17.66 7.54 5.86
CA LYS A 117 -17.13 8.91 5.85
C LYS A 117 -15.60 8.90 5.79
N LEU A 118 -14.98 8.08 6.62
CA LEU A 118 -13.52 7.96 6.70
C LEU A 118 -12.96 7.32 5.41
N ARG A 119 -13.69 6.37 4.81
CA ARG A 119 -13.31 5.74 3.53
C ARG A 119 -13.24 6.77 2.40
N VAL A 120 -14.22 7.69 2.29
CA VAL A 120 -14.18 8.78 1.30
C VAL A 120 -12.95 9.66 1.50
N GLN A 121 -12.68 10.06 2.74
CA GLN A 121 -11.51 10.88 3.05
C GLN A 121 -10.20 10.17 2.69
N MET A 122 -10.08 8.90 3.06
CA MET A 122 -8.87 8.11 2.81
C MET A 122 -8.62 7.83 1.33
N ARG A 123 -9.67 7.68 0.50
CA ARG A 123 -9.53 7.61 -0.96
C ARG A 123 -8.84 8.86 -1.52
N ILE A 124 -9.31 10.04 -1.12
CA ILE A 124 -8.71 11.31 -1.55
C ILE A 124 -7.24 11.39 -1.12
N GLU A 125 -6.94 10.98 0.10
CA GLU A 125 -5.57 10.99 0.63
C GLU A 125 -4.66 10.01 -0.12
N LEU A 126 -5.12 8.80 -0.41
CA LEU A 126 -4.36 7.81 -1.18
C LEU A 126 -4.12 8.27 -2.61
N THR A 127 -5.10 8.90 -3.26
CA THR A 127 -4.92 9.47 -4.60
C THR A 127 -3.85 10.57 -4.60
N LYS A 128 -3.88 11.49 -3.63
CA LYS A 128 -2.85 12.51 -3.47
C LYS A 128 -1.47 11.91 -3.18
N LEU A 129 -1.44 10.86 -2.37
CA LEU A 129 -0.21 10.15 -2.05
C LEU A 129 0.39 9.49 -3.28
N HIS A 130 -0.44 8.82 -4.10
CA HIS A 130 -0.01 8.23 -5.38
C HIS A 130 0.64 9.27 -6.29
N GLN A 131 -0.03 10.41 -6.49
CA GLN A 131 0.51 11.51 -7.29
C GLN A 131 1.85 12.04 -6.74
N LYS A 132 1.97 12.15 -5.42
CA LYS A 132 3.18 12.67 -4.75
C LYS A 132 4.36 11.70 -4.86
N LEU A 133 4.11 10.39 -4.71
CA LEU A 133 5.17 9.37 -4.72
C LEU A 133 5.59 8.98 -6.14
N ASN A 134 4.74 9.22 -7.15
CA ASN A 134 4.95 8.79 -8.55
C ASN A 134 5.42 7.32 -8.66
N ALA A 135 4.85 6.46 -7.83
CA ALA A 135 5.23 5.06 -7.71
C ALA A 135 4.12 4.14 -8.26
N THR A 136 4.50 3.00 -8.79
CA THR A 136 3.54 1.99 -9.21
C THR A 136 2.78 1.44 -7.99
N MET A 137 1.45 1.49 -8.04
CA MET A 137 0.57 0.97 -7.00
C MET A 137 -0.35 -0.10 -7.57
N ILE A 138 -0.39 -1.27 -6.95
CA ILE A 138 -1.40 -2.30 -7.21
C ILE A 138 -2.37 -2.28 -6.04
N TYR A 139 -3.65 -2.05 -6.35
CA TYR A 139 -4.71 -1.87 -5.37
C TYR A 139 -5.81 -2.91 -5.59
N VAL A 140 -6.00 -3.78 -4.61
CA VAL A 140 -7.07 -4.78 -4.61
C VAL A 140 -8.27 -4.21 -3.86
N THR A 141 -9.45 -4.26 -4.48
CA THR A 141 -10.70 -3.83 -3.89
C THR A 141 -11.89 -4.57 -4.51
N HIS A 142 -12.95 -4.71 -3.75
CA HIS A 142 -14.28 -5.13 -4.22
C HIS A 142 -15.25 -3.94 -4.35
N ASP A 143 -14.80 -2.71 -4.02
CA ASP A 143 -15.59 -1.49 -4.13
C ASP A 143 -15.39 -0.86 -5.51
N GLN A 144 -16.44 -0.85 -6.33
CA GLN A 144 -16.41 -0.27 -7.68
C GLN A 144 -16.07 1.22 -7.67
N VAL A 145 -16.50 1.97 -6.64
CA VAL A 145 -16.23 3.40 -6.56
C VAL A 145 -14.73 3.64 -6.33
N GLU A 146 -14.08 2.82 -5.52
CA GLU A 146 -12.62 2.88 -5.33
C GLU A 146 -11.90 2.62 -6.65
N ALA A 147 -12.23 1.50 -7.32
CA ALA A 147 -11.61 1.14 -8.61
C ALA A 147 -11.80 2.25 -9.66
N MET A 148 -13.03 2.75 -9.83
CA MET A 148 -13.37 3.74 -10.86
C MET A 148 -12.77 5.12 -10.61
N THR A 149 -12.51 5.49 -9.33
CA THR A 149 -12.06 6.85 -8.98
C THR A 149 -10.56 6.96 -8.73
N MET A 150 -9.87 5.84 -8.45
CA MET A 150 -8.46 5.86 -8.05
C MET A 150 -7.52 5.26 -9.09
N ALA A 151 -8.01 4.37 -9.95
CA ALA A 151 -7.15 3.61 -10.85
C ALA A 151 -6.91 4.32 -12.20
N ASP A 152 -5.67 4.24 -12.71
CA ASP A 152 -5.35 4.54 -14.12
C ASP A 152 -5.77 3.38 -15.03
N LYS A 153 -5.69 2.14 -14.51
CA LYS A 153 -6.05 0.92 -15.22
C LYS A 153 -6.70 -0.05 -14.24
N ILE A 154 -7.82 -0.65 -14.64
CA ILE A 154 -8.54 -1.67 -13.87
C ILE A 154 -8.35 -3.02 -14.55
N VAL A 155 -8.14 -4.05 -13.74
CA VAL A 155 -8.19 -5.47 -14.14
C VAL A 155 -9.37 -6.12 -13.43
N VAL A 156 -10.37 -6.55 -14.18
CA VAL A 156 -11.52 -7.26 -13.64
C VAL A 156 -11.21 -8.75 -13.61
N LEU A 157 -11.33 -9.35 -12.43
CA LEU A 157 -11.08 -10.77 -12.19
C LEU A 157 -12.40 -11.49 -11.85
N ARG A 158 -12.61 -12.67 -12.41
CA ARG A 158 -13.71 -13.57 -12.09
C ARG A 158 -13.22 -15.02 -12.10
N ASP A 159 -13.48 -15.73 -11.02
CA ASP A 159 -13.13 -17.14 -10.85
C ASP A 159 -11.64 -17.45 -11.19
N GLY A 160 -10.74 -16.51 -10.89
CA GLY A 160 -9.30 -16.61 -11.15
C GLY A 160 -8.87 -16.24 -12.56
N TYR A 161 -9.80 -15.86 -13.44
CA TYR A 161 -9.50 -15.41 -14.81
C TYR A 161 -9.63 -13.90 -14.95
N VAL A 162 -8.86 -13.35 -15.89
CA VAL A 162 -8.96 -11.95 -16.29
C VAL A 162 -10.11 -11.81 -17.28
N GLU A 163 -11.20 -11.16 -16.89
CA GLU A 163 -12.35 -10.89 -17.73
C GLU A 163 -12.14 -9.69 -18.64
N GLN A 164 -11.66 -8.59 -18.07
CA GLN A 164 -11.45 -7.36 -18.84
C GLN A 164 -10.33 -6.52 -18.22
N ILE A 165 -9.61 -5.81 -19.09
CA ILE A 165 -8.60 -4.82 -18.69
C ILE A 165 -8.87 -3.53 -19.44
N GLY A 166 -8.88 -2.39 -18.75
CA GLY A 166 -9.07 -1.09 -19.41
C GLY A 166 -8.96 0.10 -18.45
N ARG A 167 -9.12 1.29 -19.00
CA ARG A 167 -9.29 2.50 -18.21
C ARG A 167 -10.69 2.50 -17.59
N PRO A 168 -10.91 3.18 -16.45
CA PRO A 168 -12.22 3.21 -15.79
C PRO A 168 -13.38 3.53 -16.73
N LEU A 169 -13.27 4.61 -17.52
CA LEU A 169 -14.34 5.02 -18.45
C LEU A 169 -14.56 4.02 -19.60
N ASP A 170 -13.51 3.36 -20.09
CA ASP A 170 -13.62 2.36 -21.15
C ASP A 170 -14.43 1.15 -20.66
N LEU A 171 -14.16 0.70 -19.42
CA LEU A 171 -14.90 -0.39 -18.79
C LEU A 171 -16.35 -0.03 -18.48
N TYR A 172 -16.61 1.22 -18.10
CA TYR A 172 -17.96 1.71 -17.83
C TYR A 172 -18.83 1.77 -19.09
N HIS A 173 -18.27 2.26 -20.22
CA HIS A 173 -19.03 2.42 -21.47
C HIS A 173 -19.13 1.13 -22.29
N ASN A 174 -18.15 0.23 -22.17
CA ASN A 174 -18.06 -0.99 -22.96
C ASN A 174 -17.76 -2.21 -22.04
N PRO A 175 -18.68 -2.58 -21.15
CA PRO A 175 -18.49 -3.75 -20.31
C PRO A 175 -18.54 -5.04 -21.14
N SER A 176 -17.65 -6.00 -20.84
CA SER A 176 -17.61 -7.32 -21.51
C SER A 176 -18.52 -8.35 -20.86
N ASN A 177 -19.12 -8.05 -19.70
CA ASN A 177 -20.01 -8.93 -18.93
C ASN A 177 -21.19 -8.14 -18.32
#